data_b8d4b66b78659f3d2635e6a6850bc22f
#
_entry.id   b8d4b66b78659f3d2635e6a6850bc22f
#
_cell.length_a   1.000
_cell.length_b   1.000
_cell.length_c   1.000
_cell.angle_alpha   90.00
_cell.angle_beta   90.00
_cell.angle_gamma   90.00
#
_symmetry.space_group_name_H-M   'P 1'
#
loop_
_entity.id
_entity.type
_entity.pdbx_description
1 polymer ?
#
loop_
_entity_poly.entity_id
_entity_poly.type
_entity_poly.pdbx_seq_one_letter_code
_entity_poly.pdbx_strand_id
1 'polypeptide(L)'
;MARAFRWLIGLLVTLFILILVAVVGLSIAIIQKQPLVAASAPNQLDGADTVNTLLAQLNTAFSQREEGHTIVLSETQIESLVGVLQRAMPHFRGVVNVTANGGTVAFTFSPNNDDIYINVSALILPGKALTIDYITLGDISIPGDTALGLAEAAINRYTRSEIGTLALTRVEAVVMRDNEVELQLGPLDELLHEIDNVSNQLSVDTDNELETL
;
A
#
# COMPACT_ATOMS: atom_id res chain seq x y z
N MET A 1 17.95 -27.54 -40.36
CA MET A 1 18.03 -26.22 -39.68
C MET A 1 16.84 -25.30 -39.99
N ALA A 2 16.42 -25.09 -41.23
CA ALA A 2 15.32 -24.17 -41.59
C ALA A 2 13.93 -24.49 -40.96
N ARG A 3 13.60 -25.77 -40.72
CA ARG A 3 12.34 -26.17 -40.09
C ARG A 3 12.32 -25.83 -38.59
N ALA A 4 13.41 -26.07 -37.86
CA ALA A 4 13.49 -25.75 -36.44
C ALA A 4 13.44 -24.22 -36.19
N PHE A 5 14.05 -23.43 -37.08
CA PHE A 5 14.03 -21.97 -37.01
C PHE A 5 12.61 -21.42 -37.25
N ARG A 6 11.84 -21.95 -38.18
CA ARG A 6 10.44 -21.54 -38.39
C ARG A 6 9.55 -21.90 -37.20
N TRP A 7 9.78 -23.05 -36.57
CA TRP A 7 9.07 -23.45 -35.35
C TRP A 7 9.39 -22.53 -34.16
N LEU A 8 10.65 -22.13 -34.01
CA LEU A 8 11.09 -21.21 -32.97
C LEU A 8 10.44 -19.82 -33.15
N ILE A 9 10.41 -19.30 -34.38
CA ILE A 9 9.74 -18.03 -34.67
C ILE A 9 8.23 -18.12 -34.39
N GLY A 10 7.57 -19.21 -34.81
CA GLY A 10 6.15 -19.44 -34.54
C GLY A 10 5.86 -19.44 -33.01
N LEU A 11 6.70 -20.12 -32.23
CA LEU A 11 6.54 -20.16 -30.77
C LEU A 11 6.74 -18.79 -30.13
N LEU A 12 7.76 -18.01 -30.57
CA LEU A 12 8.00 -16.65 -30.10
C LEU A 12 6.85 -15.69 -30.40
N VAL A 13 6.31 -15.76 -31.63
CA VAL A 13 5.16 -14.94 -32.04
C VAL A 13 3.91 -15.32 -31.22
N THR A 14 3.66 -16.63 -31.02
CA THR A 14 2.52 -17.08 -30.20
C THR A 14 2.66 -16.62 -28.75
N LEU A 15 3.85 -16.74 -28.17
CA LEU A 15 4.14 -16.26 -26.80
C LEU A 15 3.92 -14.75 -26.68
N PHE A 16 4.40 -13.97 -27.66
CA PHE A 16 4.20 -12.52 -27.70
C PHE A 16 2.72 -12.14 -27.77
N ILE A 17 1.95 -12.81 -28.62
CA ILE A 17 0.49 -12.59 -28.71
C ILE A 17 -0.19 -12.93 -27.38
N LEU A 18 0.17 -14.06 -26.74
CA LEU A 18 -0.36 -14.43 -25.44
C LEU A 18 -0.08 -13.39 -24.36
N ILE A 19 1.15 -12.87 -24.31
CA ILE A 19 1.52 -11.79 -23.37
C ILE A 19 0.70 -10.54 -23.65
N LEU A 20 0.55 -10.15 -24.92
CA LEU A 20 -0.23 -8.97 -25.31
C LEU A 20 -1.71 -9.13 -24.92
N VAL A 21 -2.32 -10.28 -25.17
CA VAL A 21 -3.69 -10.59 -24.76
C VAL A 21 -3.83 -10.57 -23.24
N ALA A 22 -2.87 -11.12 -22.51
CA ALA A 22 -2.86 -11.08 -21.04
C ALA A 22 -2.77 -9.66 -20.49
N VAL A 23 -1.90 -8.81 -21.05
CA VAL A 23 -1.77 -7.39 -20.66
C VAL A 23 -3.05 -6.62 -20.93
N VAL A 24 -3.66 -6.80 -22.13
CA VAL A 24 -4.94 -6.13 -22.46
C VAL A 24 -6.06 -6.64 -21.57
N GLY A 25 -6.16 -7.94 -21.33
CA GLY A 25 -7.16 -8.53 -20.45
C GLY A 25 -7.03 -8.00 -19.01
N LEU A 26 -5.82 -7.94 -18.50
CA LEU A 26 -5.51 -7.40 -17.17
C LEU A 26 -5.89 -5.91 -17.08
N SER A 27 -5.58 -5.12 -18.11
CA SER A 27 -5.92 -3.69 -18.16
C SER A 27 -7.44 -3.48 -18.14
N ILE A 28 -8.21 -4.29 -18.87
CA ILE A 28 -9.68 -4.23 -18.88
C ILE A 28 -10.25 -4.60 -17.51
N ALA A 29 -9.68 -5.59 -16.83
CA ALA A 29 -10.15 -6.02 -15.52
C ALA A 29 -9.86 -4.99 -14.41
N ILE A 30 -8.79 -4.20 -14.54
CA ILE A 30 -8.41 -3.16 -13.57
C ILE A 30 -9.23 -1.88 -13.78
N ILE A 31 -9.52 -1.53 -15.04
CA ILE A 31 -10.20 -0.29 -15.39
C ILE A 31 -11.72 -0.46 -15.23
N GLN A 32 -12.30 0.39 -14.41
CA GLN A 32 -13.73 0.40 -14.11
C GLN A 32 -14.39 1.64 -14.71
N LYS A 33 -15.69 1.54 -15.06
CA LYS A 33 -16.49 2.67 -15.56
C LYS A 33 -17.23 3.41 -14.45
N GLN A 34 -17.22 2.88 -13.24
CA GLN A 34 -17.89 3.47 -12.09
C GLN A 34 -16.92 3.54 -10.91
N PRO A 35 -16.92 4.64 -10.15
CA PRO A 35 -16.11 4.74 -8.95
C PRO A 35 -16.68 3.85 -7.85
N LEU A 36 -15.82 3.15 -7.11
CA LEU A 36 -16.21 2.42 -5.91
C LEU A 36 -16.53 3.38 -4.77
N VAL A 37 -15.75 4.47 -4.67
CA VAL A 37 -15.94 5.52 -3.67
C VAL A 37 -16.57 6.74 -4.33
N ALA A 38 -17.75 7.13 -3.86
CA ALA A 38 -18.45 8.32 -4.36
C ALA A 38 -17.65 9.60 -4.09
N ALA A 39 -17.90 10.63 -4.90
CA ALA A 39 -17.33 11.95 -4.62
C ALA A 39 -17.99 12.51 -3.35
N SER A 40 -17.29 12.49 -2.25
CA SER A 40 -17.65 13.20 -1.02
C SER A 40 -16.75 14.42 -0.85
N ALA A 41 -17.29 15.50 -0.27
CA ALA A 41 -16.42 16.59 0.15
C ALA A 41 -15.47 16.05 1.23
N PRO A 42 -14.15 16.30 1.13
CA PRO A 42 -13.23 15.87 2.18
C PRO A 42 -13.66 16.49 3.51
N ASN A 43 -13.68 15.65 4.55
CA ASN A 43 -14.01 16.11 5.89
C ASN A 43 -12.99 17.17 6.31
N GLN A 44 -13.43 18.41 6.46
CA GLN A 44 -12.52 19.57 6.55
C GLN A 44 -11.99 19.81 7.97
N LEU A 45 -12.53 19.14 8.99
CA LEU A 45 -12.46 19.68 10.34
C LEU A 45 -11.20 19.31 11.13
N ASP A 46 -10.58 18.15 10.97
CA ASP A 46 -9.55 17.74 11.96
C ASP A 46 -8.26 17.12 11.38
N GLY A 47 -8.03 17.26 10.08
CA GLY A 47 -6.87 16.63 9.45
C GLY A 47 -5.51 17.04 10.03
N ALA A 48 -5.35 18.30 10.47
CA ALA A 48 -4.10 18.79 11.05
C ALA A 48 -3.87 18.22 12.46
N ASP A 49 -4.90 18.20 13.30
CA ASP A 49 -4.82 17.67 14.66
C ASP A 49 -4.62 16.17 14.65
N THR A 50 -5.29 15.47 13.74
CA THR A 50 -5.08 14.02 13.53
C THR A 50 -3.65 13.71 13.11
N VAL A 51 -3.12 14.43 12.12
CA VAL A 51 -1.73 14.25 11.68
C VAL A 51 -0.76 14.54 12.82
N ASN A 52 -0.96 15.61 13.58
CA ASN A 52 -0.12 15.96 14.74
C ASN A 52 -0.19 14.87 15.82
N THR A 53 -1.38 14.35 16.12
CA THR A 53 -1.55 13.26 17.10
C THR A 53 -0.84 11.99 16.64
N LEU A 54 -1.00 11.61 15.37
CA LEU A 54 -0.31 10.44 14.81
C LEU A 54 1.21 10.62 14.82
N LEU A 55 1.70 11.80 14.42
CA LEU A 55 3.12 12.12 14.47
C LEU A 55 3.67 12.08 15.89
N ALA A 56 2.91 12.52 16.89
CA ALA A 56 3.30 12.43 18.29
C ALA A 56 3.40 10.97 18.76
N GLN A 57 2.42 10.11 18.39
CA GLN A 57 2.47 8.68 18.70
C GLN A 57 3.67 7.99 18.03
N LEU A 58 3.89 8.25 16.74
CA LEU A 58 5.03 7.73 16.00
C LEU A 58 6.37 8.21 16.59
N ASN A 59 6.46 9.49 16.92
CA ASN A 59 7.68 10.05 17.53
C ASN A 59 7.98 9.39 18.88
N THR A 60 6.95 9.08 19.68
CA THR A 60 7.10 8.35 20.93
C THR A 60 7.61 6.91 20.66
N ALA A 61 7.00 6.20 19.70
CA ALA A 61 7.44 4.88 19.31
C ALA A 61 8.88 4.86 18.79
N PHE A 62 9.27 5.88 18.02
CA PHE A 62 10.65 6.01 17.51
C PHE A 62 11.67 6.42 18.60
N SER A 63 11.23 7.17 19.61
CA SER A 63 12.10 7.56 20.73
C SER A 63 12.37 6.41 21.68
N GLN A 64 11.41 5.50 21.83
CA GLN A 64 11.45 4.34 22.71
C GLN A 64 11.56 3.04 21.90
N ARG A 65 12.31 3.08 20.82
CA ARG A 65 12.40 2.05 19.77
C ARG A 65 12.75 0.63 20.24
N GLU A 66 13.31 0.48 21.41
CA GLU A 66 13.66 -0.82 22.03
C GLU A 66 12.46 -1.50 22.68
N GLU A 67 11.36 -0.77 22.90
CA GLU A 67 10.14 -1.28 23.52
C GLU A 67 9.04 -1.48 22.48
N GLY A 68 8.08 -2.35 22.80
CA GLY A 68 6.84 -2.48 21.99
C GLY A 68 5.92 -1.30 22.22
N HIS A 69 5.19 -0.89 21.18
CA HIS A 69 4.29 0.26 21.21
C HIS A 69 2.90 -0.09 20.71
N THR A 70 1.92 0.62 21.24
CA THR A 70 0.54 0.54 20.78
C THR A 70 0.14 1.88 20.15
N ILE A 71 -0.31 1.82 18.90
CA ILE A 71 -0.87 2.94 18.18
C ILE A 71 -2.38 2.72 18.06
N VAL A 72 -3.16 3.67 18.56
CA VAL A 72 -4.63 3.63 18.50
C VAL A 72 -5.12 4.69 17.54
N LEU A 73 -5.95 4.30 16.58
CA LEU A 73 -6.55 5.16 15.58
C LEU A 73 -8.06 4.95 15.56
N SER A 74 -8.82 6.01 15.74
CA SER A 74 -10.26 5.97 15.48
C SER A 74 -10.54 6.00 13.96
N GLU A 75 -11.69 5.47 13.55
CA GLU A 75 -12.15 5.55 12.15
C GLU A 75 -12.15 7.00 11.64
N THR A 76 -12.62 7.96 12.44
CA THR A 76 -12.61 9.39 12.11
C THR A 76 -11.19 9.92 11.87
N GLN A 77 -10.20 9.46 12.65
CA GLN A 77 -8.81 9.83 12.44
C GLN A 77 -8.27 9.27 11.13
N ILE A 78 -8.59 8.01 10.81
CA ILE A 78 -8.17 7.39 9.54
C ILE A 78 -8.85 8.10 8.36
N GLU A 79 -10.14 8.42 8.45
CA GLU A 79 -10.86 9.21 7.44
C GLU A 79 -10.24 10.60 7.24
N SER A 80 -9.79 11.23 8.32
CA SER A 80 -9.09 12.52 8.24
C SER A 80 -7.77 12.42 7.49
N LEU A 81 -7.00 11.34 7.69
CA LEU A 81 -5.78 11.06 6.91
C LEU A 81 -6.10 10.85 5.42
N VAL A 82 -7.16 10.10 5.12
CA VAL A 82 -7.66 9.94 3.75
C VAL A 82 -8.05 11.29 3.15
N GLY A 83 -8.71 12.17 3.92
CA GLY A 83 -9.06 13.53 3.51
C GLY A 83 -7.83 14.42 3.20
N VAL A 84 -6.71 14.23 3.91
CA VAL A 84 -5.43 14.89 3.61
C VAL A 84 -4.88 14.41 2.27
N LEU A 85 -4.91 13.08 2.02
CA LEU A 85 -4.49 12.51 0.75
C LEU A 85 -5.35 12.98 -0.42
N GLN A 86 -6.66 13.10 -0.24
CA GLN A 86 -7.56 13.63 -1.27
C GLN A 86 -7.25 15.08 -1.63
N ARG A 87 -6.82 15.89 -0.67
CA ARG A 87 -6.39 17.27 -0.94
C ARG A 87 -5.08 17.35 -1.72
N ALA A 88 -4.13 16.46 -1.40
CA ALA A 88 -2.85 16.36 -2.11
C ALA A 88 -3.02 15.76 -3.51
N MET A 89 -3.98 14.84 -3.68
CA MET A 89 -4.28 14.11 -4.91
C MET A 89 -5.77 14.23 -5.26
N PRO A 90 -6.20 15.27 -5.99
CA PRO A 90 -7.63 15.53 -6.28
C PRO A 90 -8.37 14.40 -6.98
N HIS A 91 -7.64 13.52 -7.67
CA HIS A 91 -8.17 12.36 -8.38
C HIS A 91 -8.28 11.10 -7.51
N PHE A 92 -7.86 11.18 -6.27
CA PHE A 92 -7.92 10.12 -5.29
C PHE A 92 -9.14 10.29 -4.38
N ARG A 93 -9.83 9.21 -4.09
CA ARG A 93 -10.94 9.15 -3.13
C ARG A 93 -10.78 7.90 -2.28
N GLY A 94 -11.08 8.01 -1.01
CA GLY A 94 -10.99 6.86 -0.10
C GLY A 94 -12.12 6.88 0.91
N VAL A 95 -12.43 5.71 1.41
CA VAL A 95 -13.33 5.48 2.53
C VAL A 95 -12.78 4.35 3.38
N VAL A 96 -12.97 4.47 4.67
CA VAL A 96 -12.60 3.44 5.65
C VAL A 96 -13.84 3.12 6.47
N ASN A 97 -14.00 1.86 6.81
CA ASN A 97 -15.03 1.41 7.74
C ASN A 97 -14.41 0.38 8.68
N VAL A 98 -14.52 0.61 9.98
CA VAL A 98 -13.92 -0.24 11.01
C VAL A 98 -15.01 -0.83 11.89
N THR A 99 -15.01 -2.16 11.99
CA THR A 99 -15.89 -2.92 12.88
C THR A 99 -15.05 -3.86 13.74
N ALA A 100 -15.62 -4.41 14.79
CA ALA A 100 -14.94 -5.40 15.63
C ALA A 100 -14.51 -6.66 14.87
N ASN A 101 -15.13 -6.97 13.73
CA ASN A 101 -14.85 -8.16 12.93
C ASN A 101 -13.84 -7.94 11.80
N GLY A 102 -13.51 -6.69 11.48
CA GLY A 102 -12.58 -6.34 10.42
C GLY A 102 -12.71 -4.89 9.96
N GLY A 103 -11.69 -4.41 9.29
CA GLY A 103 -11.64 -3.08 8.68
C GLY A 103 -11.65 -3.16 7.16
N THR A 104 -12.56 -2.44 6.52
CA THR A 104 -12.57 -2.30 5.07
C THR A 104 -11.98 -0.94 4.69
N VAL A 105 -11.01 -0.97 3.78
CA VAL A 105 -10.44 0.23 3.18
C VAL A 105 -10.72 0.18 1.70
N ALA A 106 -11.30 1.23 1.15
CA ALA A 106 -11.56 1.30 -0.28
C ALA A 106 -11.09 2.64 -0.86
N PHE A 107 -10.49 2.56 -2.04
CA PHE A 107 -9.96 3.70 -2.77
C PHE A 107 -10.44 3.69 -4.22
N THR A 108 -10.63 4.88 -4.76
CA THR A 108 -10.87 5.12 -6.19
C THR A 108 -9.88 6.16 -6.68
N PHE A 109 -9.17 5.86 -7.74
CA PHE A 109 -8.29 6.77 -8.43
C PHE A 109 -8.80 7.00 -9.86
N SER A 110 -8.92 8.27 -10.30
CA SER A 110 -9.33 8.64 -11.64
C SER A 110 -8.23 9.47 -12.31
N PRO A 111 -7.41 8.90 -13.19
CA PRO A 111 -6.25 9.59 -13.76
C PRO A 111 -6.59 10.82 -14.61
N ASN A 112 -7.76 10.85 -15.26
CA ASN A 112 -8.11 11.88 -16.26
C ASN A 112 -9.47 12.56 -16.04
N ASN A 113 -10.11 12.43 -14.89
CA ASN A 113 -11.49 12.92 -14.61
C ASN A 113 -12.62 12.32 -15.47
N ASP A 114 -12.32 11.45 -16.41
CA ASP A 114 -13.27 11.01 -17.43
C ASP A 114 -13.49 9.51 -17.32
N ASP A 115 -14.61 9.08 -16.75
CA ASP A 115 -15.19 7.73 -16.86
C ASP A 115 -14.26 6.52 -16.73
N ILE A 116 -13.01 6.72 -16.27
CA ILE A 116 -12.01 5.70 -16.05
C ILE A 116 -11.59 5.74 -14.59
N TYR A 117 -11.81 4.63 -13.91
CA TYR A 117 -11.54 4.49 -12.49
C TYR A 117 -10.68 3.25 -12.22
N ILE A 118 -9.71 3.40 -11.34
CA ILE A 118 -8.98 2.30 -10.73
C ILE A 118 -9.51 2.20 -9.30
N ASN A 119 -10.24 1.13 -9.04
CA ASN A 119 -10.82 0.85 -7.73
C ASN A 119 -9.97 -0.18 -7.00
N VAL A 120 -9.66 0.11 -5.75
CA VAL A 120 -8.93 -0.80 -4.86
C VAL A 120 -9.73 -0.94 -3.58
N SER A 121 -9.91 -2.15 -3.08
CA SER A 121 -10.40 -2.37 -1.72
C SER A 121 -9.62 -3.48 -1.04
N ALA A 122 -9.55 -3.42 0.29
CA ALA A 122 -8.93 -4.43 1.12
C ALA A 122 -9.79 -4.71 2.35
N LEU A 123 -9.86 -5.97 2.75
CA LEU A 123 -10.41 -6.38 4.03
C LEU A 123 -9.27 -6.79 4.95
N ILE A 124 -9.10 -6.04 6.02
CA ILE A 124 -8.10 -6.28 7.06
C ILE A 124 -8.81 -6.97 8.23
N LEU A 125 -8.22 -8.05 8.73
CA LEU A 125 -8.78 -8.82 9.83
C LEU A 125 -8.02 -8.55 11.13
N PRO A 126 -8.71 -8.53 12.29
CA PRO A 126 -8.04 -8.52 13.57
C PRO A 126 -7.31 -9.85 13.79
N GLY A 127 -6.15 -9.79 14.43
CA GLY A 127 -5.38 -11.01 14.69
C GLY A 127 -3.96 -10.74 15.16
N LYS A 128 -3.19 -11.82 15.25
CA LYS A 128 -1.75 -11.76 15.46
C LYS A 128 -1.09 -11.46 14.12
N ALA A 129 -0.24 -10.45 14.06
CA ALA A 129 0.31 -9.85 12.85
C ALA A 129 -0.73 -9.13 11.96
N LEU A 130 -0.24 -8.41 10.94
CA LEU A 130 -1.10 -7.79 9.94
C LEU A 130 -1.68 -8.88 9.03
N THR A 131 -2.98 -9.03 9.07
CA THR A 131 -3.70 -10.02 8.27
C THR A 131 -4.67 -9.31 7.32
N ILE A 132 -4.53 -9.57 6.04
CA ILE A 132 -5.44 -9.12 4.99
C ILE A 132 -6.14 -10.37 4.46
N ASP A 133 -7.47 -10.35 4.37
CA ASP A 133 -8.24 -11.46 3.80
C ASP A 133 -8.08 -11.47 2.27
N TYR A 134 -8.40 -10.34 1.66
CA TYR A 134 -8.21 -10.13 0.22
C TYR A 134 -7.99 -8.65 -0.10
N ILE A 135 -7.39 -8.41 -1.27
CA ILE A 135 -7.36 -7.11 -1.93
C ILE A 135 -8.04 -7.25 -3.28
N THR A 136 -8.94 -6.31 -3.61
CA THR A 136 -9.48 -6.21 -4.97
C THR A 136 -8.83 -5.05 -5.71
N LEU A 137 -8.51 -5.27 -6.97
CA LEU A 137 -8.03 -4.26 -7.90
C LEU A 137 -8.91 -4.32 -9.16
N GLY A 138 -9.87 -3.41 -9.26
CA GLY A 138 -10.96 -3.53 -10.22
C GLY A 138 -11.77 -4.81 -9.98
N ASP A 139 -11.84 -5.68 -11.00
CA ASP A 139 -12.51 -6.99 -10.93
C ASP A 139 -11.57 -8.13 -10.46
N ILE A 140 -10.31 -7.83 -10.19
CA ILE A 140 -9.32 -8.84 -9.78
C ILE A 140 -9.29 -8.92 -8.26
N SER A 141 -9.52 -10.12 -7.72
CA SER A 141 -9.33 -10.40 -6.30
C SER A 141 -8.02 -11.16 -6.07
N ILE A 142 -7.21 -10.65 -5.17
CA ILE A 142 -5.90 -11.19 -4.80
C ILE A 142 -5.98 -11.64 -3.34
N PRO A 143 -5.63 -12.89 -2.99
CA PRO A 143 -5.52 -13.31 -1.60
C PRO A 143 -4.57 -12.40 -0.82
N GLY A 144 -4.92 -12.09 0.42
CA GLY A 144 -4.18 -11.11 1.22
C GLY A 144 -2.71 -11.48 1.45
N ASP A 145 -2.41 -12.75 1.72
CA ASP A 145 -1.04 -13.22 1.89
C ASP A 145 -0.19 -13.01 0.62
N THR A 146 -0.79 -13.25 -0.56
CA THR A 146 -0.13 -12.99 -1.84
C THR A 146 0.13 -11.49 -2.03
N ALA A 147 -0.84 -10.66 -1.69
CA ALA A 147 -0.71 -9.20 -1.81
C ALA A 147 0.35 -8.64 -0.86
N LEU A 148 0.38 -9.12 0.39
CA LEU A 148 1.42 -8.75 1.38
C LEU A 148 2.80 -9.19 0.91
N GLY A 149 2.95 -10.42 0.43
CA GLY A 149 4.23 -10.91 -0.10
C GLY A 149 4.71 -10.15 -1.33
N LEU A 150 3.80 -9.71 -2.22
CA LEU A 150 4.16 -8.86 -3.35
C LEU A 150 4.57 -7.46 -2.89
N ALA A 151 3.88 -6.87 -1.92
CA ALA A 151 4.24 -5.57 -1.34
C ALA A 151 5.61 -5.62 -0.66
N GLU A 152 5.85 -6.65 0.17
CA GLU A 152 7.14 -6.91 0.80
C GLU A 152 8.26 -7.00 -0.24
N ALA A 153 8.09 -7.88 -1.24
CA ALA A 153 9.08 -8.07 -2.30
C ALA A 153 9.33 -6.78 -3.10
N ALA A 154 8.29 -5.99 -3.37
CA ALA A 154 8.43 -4.71 -4.08
C ALA A 154 9.21 -3.69 -3.25
N ILE A 155 8.92 -3.55 -1.95
CA ILE A 155 9.64 -2.65 -1.04
C ILE A 155 11.09 -3.10 -0.93
N ASN A 156 11.35 -4.36 -0.63
CA ASN A 156 12.71 -4.91 -0.48
C ASN A 156 13.54 -4.73 -1.75
N ARG A 157 12.92 -4.95 -2.92
CA ARG A 157 13.59 -4.74 -4.21
C ARG A 157 13.91 -3.26 -4.48
N TYR A 158 12.95 -2.37 -4.19
CA TYR A 158 13.12 -0.93 -4.41
C TYR A 158 14.19 -0.34 -3.49
N THR A 159 14.15 -0.70 -2.21
CA THR A 159 15.10 -0.22 -1.19
C THR A 159 16.42 -0.98 -1.21
N ARG A 160 16.50 -2.13 -1.92
CA ARG A 160 17.64 -3.06 -1.88
C ARG A 160 17.99 -3.50 -0.45
N SER A 161 16.98 -3.68 0.38
CA SER A 161 17.11 -3.97 1.82
C SER A 161 15.96 -4.88 2.29
N GLU A 162 15.91 -5.18 3.58
CA GLU A 162 14.86 -6.01 4.20
C GLU A 162 13.77 -5.17 4.89
N ILE A 163 13.65 -3.87 4.57
CA ILE A 163 12.68 -2.95 5.20
C ILE A 163 11.24 -3.48 5.10
N GLY A 164 10.84 -4.04 3.96
CA GLY A 164 9.50 -4.61 3.79
C GLY A 164 9.22 -5.77 4.74
N THR A 165 10.18 -6.69 4.86
CA THR A 165 10.10 -7.84 5.80
C THR A 165 10.06 -7.35 7.24
N LEU A 166 10.97 -6.45 7.61
CA LEU A 166 11.03 -5.89 8.96
C LEU A 166 9.73 -5.15 9.31
N ALA A 167 9.22 -4.30 8.43
CA ALA A 167 7.99 -3.56 8.67
C ALA A 167 6.78 -4.47 8.94
N LEU A 168 6.61 -5.53 8.15
CA LEU A 168 5.52 -6.47 8.34
C LEU A 168 5.66 -7.29 9.61
N THR A 169 6.88 -7.74 9.95
CA THR A 169 7.13 -8.55 11.15
C THR A 169 7.04 -7.76 12.44
N ARG A 170 7.15 -6.43 12.41
CA ARG A 170 7.00 -5.57 13.60
C ARG A 170 5.55 -5.32 13.98
N VAL A 171 4.58 -5.64 13.15
CA VAL A 171 3.15 -5.64 13.54
C VAL A 171 2.84 -6.95 14.26
N GLU A 172 2.80 -6.91 15.59
CA GLU A 172 2.56 -8.09 16.43
C GLU A 172 1.08 -8.44 16.56
N ALA A 173 0.21 -7.42 16.57
CA ALA A 173 -1.22 -7.63 16.57
C ALA A 173 -1.98 -6.45 15.98
N VAL A 174 -3.14 -6.76 15.41
CA VAL A 174 -4.16 -5.81 15.00
C VAL A 174 -5.41 -6.11 15.80
N VAL A 175 -5.81 -5.21 16.67
CA VAL A 175 -7.05 -5.31 17.45
C VAL A 175 -8.03 -4.31 16.88
N MET A 176 -9.24 -4.77 16.57
CA MET A 176 -10.29 -3.94 16.03
C MET A 176 -11.47 -3.89 17.00
N ARG A 177 -12.01 -2.71 17.18
CA ARG A 177 -13.26 -2.43 17.87
C ARG A 177 -14.14 -1.64 16.93
N ASP A 178 -15.38 -1.44 17.28
CA ASP A 178 -16.26 -0.59 16.47
C ASP A 178 -15.69 0.84 16.43
N ASN A 179 -15.38 1.30 15.22
CA ASN A 179 -14.78 2.60 14.91
C ASN A 179 -13.35 2.82 15.45
N GLU A 180 -12.59 1.78 15.80
CA GLU A 180 -11.24 1.91 16.34
C GLU A 180 -10.34 0.75 15.90
N VAL A 181 -9.12 1.08 15.52
CA VAL A 181 -8.03 0.12 15.24
C VAL A 181 -6.90 0.36 16.21
N GLU A 182 -6.43 -0.69 16.86
CA GLU A 182 -5.25 -0.70 17.70
C GLU A 182 -4.18 -1.56 17.02
N LEU A 183 -3.02 -0.97 16.74
CA LEU A 183 -1.85 -1.65 16.20
C LEU A 183 -0.84 -1.86 17.31
N GLN A 184 -0.52 -3.09 17.60
CA GLN A 184 0.53 -3.46 18.54
C GLN A 184 1.81 -3.72 17.74
N LEU A 185 2.82 -2.91 17.99
CA LEU A 185 4.12 -2.96 17.33
C LEU A 185 5.16 -3.54 18.29
N GLY A 186 5.97 -4.45 17.81
CA GLY A 186 7.18 -4.87 18.49
C GLY A 186 8.28 -3.81 18.44
N PRO A 187 9.48 -4.11 19.00
CA PRO A 187 10.63 -3.20 18.97
C PRO A 187 10.97 -2.74 17.54
N LEU A 188 11.27 -1.46 17.38
CA LEU A 188 11.49 -0.82 16.07
C LEU A 188 12.97 -0.53 15.76
N ASP A 189 13.89 -0.84 16.67
CA ASP A 189 15.31 -0.51 16.57
C ASP A 189 15.96 -1.05 15.30
N GLU A 190 15.70 -2.30 14.94
CA GLU A 190 16.25 -2.94 13.74
C GLU A 190 15.68 -2.33 12.46
N LEU A 191 14.35 -2.09 12.41
CA LEU A 191 13.69 -1.44 11.29
C LEU A 191 14.25 -0.02 11.07
N LEU A 192 14.39 0.77 12.13
CA LEU A 192 14.90 2.13 12.05
C LEU A 192 16.37 2.17 11.62
N HIS A 193 17.19 1.23 12.12
CA HIS A 193 18.57 1.12 11.69
C HIS A 193 18.67 0.83 10.19
N GLU A 194 17.82 -0.04 9.66
CA GLU A 194 17.81 -0.38 8.24
C GLU A 194 17.31 0.80 7.37
N ILE A 195 16.31 1.56 7.85
CA ILE A 195 15.86 2.79 7.19
C ILE A 195 16.98 3.83 7.11
N ASP A 196 17.73 4.02 8.20
CA ASP A 196 18.86 4.94 8.24
C ASP A 196 19.97 4.52 7.26
N ASN A 197 20.28 3.23 7.18
CA ASN A 197 21.24 2.68 6.23
C ASN A 197 20.85 2.97 4.77
N VAL A 198 19.60 2.70 4.41
CA VAL A 198 19.09 2.95 3.04
C VAL A 198 19.07 4.44 2.73
N SER A 199 18.65 5.28 3.68
CA SER A 199 18.64 6.74 3.52
C SER A 199 20.05 7.28 3.24
N ASN A 200 21.04 6.80 3.96
CA ASN A 200 22.45 7.19 3.77
C ASN A 200 23.00 6.72 2.40
N GLN A 201 22.63 5.52 1.95
CA GLN A 201 23.03 5.04 0.63
C GLN A 201 22.45 5.89 -0.51
N LEU A 202 21.17 6.24 -0.42
CA LEU A 202 20.50 7.07 -1.42
C LEU A 202 21.08 8.49 -1.50
N SER A 203 21.51 9.07 -0.37
CA SER A 203 22.14 10.39 -0.35
C SER A 203 23.52 10.39 -1.02
N VAL A 204 24.32 9.35 -0.81
CA VAL A 204 25.64 9.21 -1.44
C VAL A 204 25.54 9.01 -2.95
N ASP A 205 24.57 8.23 -3.43
CA ASP A 205 24.36 8.01 -4.87
C ASP A 205 23.96 9.33 -5.56
N THR A 206 23.13 10.16 -4.92
CA THR A 206 22.71 11.46 -5.48
C THR A 206 23.87 12.45 -5.57
N ASP A 207 24.76 12.50 -4.58
CA ASP A 207 25.93 13.38 -4.59
C ASP A 207 26.93 12.98 -5.68
N ASN A 208 27.14 11.68 -5.90
CA ASN A 208 28.01 11.17 -6.96
C ASN A 208 27.48 11.46 -8.37
N GLU A 209 26.16 11.47 -8.58
CA GLU A 209 25.56 11.83 -9.88
C GLU A 209 25.70 13.32 -10.19
N LEU A 210 25.69 14.19 -9.17
CA LEU A 210 25.87 15.64 -9.34
C LEU A 210 27.33 16.04 -9.60
N GLU A 211 28.32 15.27 -9.13
CA GLU A 211 29.73 15.52 -9.41
C GLU A 211 30.17 15.09 -10.83
N THR A 212 29.35 14.32 -11.54
CA THR A 212 29.65 13.80 -12.89
C THR A 212 28.99 14.61 -14.02
N LEU A 213 28.27 15.68 -13.72
CA LEU A 213 27.66 16.63 -14.66
C LEU A 213 28.42 17.94 -14.73
#